data_e79b5ce3af4a929f5e138074f032de70
#
_entry.id   e79b5ce3af4a929f5e138074f032de70
#
_cell.length_a   1.000
_cell.length_b   1.000
_cell.length_c   1.000
_cell.angle_alpha   90.00
_cell.angle_beta   90.00
_cell.angle_gamma   90.00
#
_symmetry.space_group_name_H-M   'P 1'
#
loop_
_entity.id
_entity.type
_entity.pdbx_description
1 polymer ?
#
loop_
_entity_poly.entity_id
_entity_poly.type
_entity_poly.pdbx_seq_one_letter_code
_entity_poly.pdbx_strand_id
1 'polypeptide(L)'
;AFTVFLAVFALRPTLITVAGLWKEINIEKTTITALDRKLKLLQAAKQNYDQVSPRLYLLDNAIPKTVEIENMAKQLEALAVENGLITLEFREENFWLLSPPPAGNIQASVSGIDIKISVGGKEDGIRSFVGNLEKLSRMVKIDAITVRAVPENERIERPFPVYATLGISMFTSQPGILDEPKVIIDTKEKDQI
;
A
#
# COMPACT_ATOMS: atom_id res chain seq x y z
N ALA A 1 -18.46 -63.28 44.56
CA ALA A 1 -17.46 -62.19 44.83
C ALA A 1 -16.31 -62.17 43.78
N PHE A 2 -15.73 -63.27 43.39
CA PHE A 2 -14.59 -63.41 42.48
C PHE A 2 -14.93 -63.00 41.03
N THR A 3 -16.14 -63.32 40.54
CA THR A 3 -16.61 -62.92 39.18
C THR A 3 -16.78 -61.43 39.01
N VAL A 4 -17.26 -60.76 40.06
CA VAL A 4 -17.40 -59.30 40.02
C VAL A 4 -16.03 -58.60 39.99
N PHE A 5 -15.05 -59.11 40.72
CA PHE A 5 -13.69 -58.60 40.72
C PHE A 5 -13.03 -58.76 39.36
N LEU A 6 -13.17 -59.91 38.72
CA LEU A 6 -12.65 -60.17 37.37
C LEU A 6 -13.31 -59.25 36.33
N ALA A 7 -14.63 -59.04 36.40
CA ALA A 7 -15.36 -58.18 35.50
C ALA A 7 -14.88 -56.71 35.61
N VAL A 8 -14.72 -56.21 36.82
CA VAL A 8 -14.22 -54.83 37.04
C VAL A 8 -12.79 -54.70 36.56
N PHE A 9 -11.92 -55.65 36.80
CA PHE A 9 -10.53 -55.61 36.40
C PHE A 9 -10.32 -55.69 34.87
N ALA A 10 -11.18 -56.44 34.17
CA ALA A 10 -11.14 -56.59 32.73
C ALA A 10 -11.80 -55.39 31.99
N LEU A 11 -12.89 -54.82 32.54
CA LEU A 11 -13.61 -53.72 31.88
C LEU A 11 -12.92 -52.36 32.05
N ARG A 12 -12.21 -52.12 33.15
CA ARG A 12 -11.57 -50.87 33.46
C ARG A 12 -10.56 -50.42 32.39
N PRO A 13 -9.60 -51.26 31.92
CA PRO A 13 -8.64 -50.85 30.90
C PRO A 13 -9.31 -50.54 29.53
N THR A 14 -10.33 -51.33 29.17
CA THR A 14 -11.06 -51.11 27.92
C THR A 14 -11.84 -49.79 27.92
N LEU A 15 -12.46 -49.39 29.02
CA LEU A 15 -13.16 -48.12 29.19
C LEU A 15 -12.20 -46.92 29.11
N ILE A 16 -11.02 -47.06 29.73
CA ILE A 16 -9.98 -45.97 29.65
C ILE A 16 -9.49 -45.79 28.21
N THR A 17 -9.24 -46.88 27.50
CA THR A 17 -8.80 -46.84 26.10
C THR A 17 -9.88 -46.22 25.20
N VAL A 18 -11.15 -46.63 25.38
CA VAL A 18 -12.26 -46.04 24.62
C VAL A 18 -12.40 -44.54 24.90
N ALA A 19 -12.32 -44.13 26.17
CA ALA A 19 -12.39 -42.71 26.53
C ALA A 19 -11.21 -41.92 25.93
N GLY A 20 -10.02 -42.51 25.89
CA GLY A 20 -8.84 -41.92 25.22
C GLY A 20 -9.07 -41.73 23.72
N LEU A 21 -9.53 -42.76 23.03
CA LEU A 21 -9.84 -42.67 21.59
C LEU A 21 -10.92 -41.63 21.27
N TRP A 22 -11.97 -41.55 22.10
CA TRP A 22 -13.00 -40.53 21.94
C TRP A 22 -12.44 -39.09 22.07
N LYS A 23 -11.53 -38.86 23.00
CA LYS A 23 -10.86 -37.57 23.17
C LYS A 23 -10.00 -37.26 21.96
N GLU A 24 -9.23 -38.21 21.46
CA GLU A 24 -8.38 -38.05 20.28
C GLU A 24 -9.20 -37.74 19.02
N ILE A 25 -10.27 -38.48 18.76
CA ILE A 25 -11.20 -38.19 17.66
C ILE A 25 -11.79 -36.80 17.75
N ASN A 26 -12.13 -36.32 18.94
CA ASN A 26 -12.66 -34.97 19.10
C ASN A 26 -11.58 -33.89 18.82
N ILE A 27 -10.34 -34.11 19.25
CA ILE A 27 -9.22 -33.18 18.95
C ILE A 27 -8.96 -33.17 17.46
N GLU A 28 -8.91 -34.30 16.80
CA GLU A 28 -8.73 -34.40 15.36
C GLU A 28 -9.86 -33.68 14.60
N LYS A 29 -11.12 -33.90 14.99
CA LYS A 29 -12.26 -33.18 14.38
C LYS A 29 -12.14 -31.66 14.51
N THR A 30 -11.74 -31.16 15.68
CA THR A 30 -11.55 -29.70 15.86
C THR A 30 -10.41 -29.18 15.03
N THR A 31 -9.33 -29.93 14.89
CA THR A 31 -8.19 -29.61 14.04
C THR A 31 -8.58 -29.55 12.56
N ILE A 32 -9.31 -30.59 12.08
CA ILE A 32 -9.82 -30.63 10.70
C ILE A 32 -10.72 -29.45 10.41
N THR A 33 -11.66 -29.12 11.31
CA THR A 33 -12.55 -27.95 11.10
C THR A 33 -11.78 -26.64 11.09
N ALA A 34 -10.73 -26.50 11.91
CA ALA A 34 -9.86 -25.32 11.89
C ALA A 34 -9.05 -25.21 10.58
N LEU A 35 -8.54 -26.35 10.08
CA LEU A 35 -7.85 -26.41 8.79
C LEU A 35 -8.78 -26.10 7.63
N ASP A 36 -9.98 -26.65 7.60
CA ASP A 36 -10.99 -26.36 6.56
C ASP A 36 -11.35 -24.86 6.52
N ARG A 37 -11.48 -24.25 7.70
CA ARG A 37 -11.72 -22.82 7.80
C ARG A 37 -10.56 -21.99 7.21
N LYS A 38 -9.32 -22.35 7.55
CA LYS A 38 -8.13 -21.70 6.97
C LYS A 38 -8.06 -21.89 5.47
N LEU A 39 -8.38 -23.06 4.97
CA LEU A 39 -8.37 -23.39 3.55
C LEU A 39 -9.40 -22.55 2.77
N LYS A 40 -10.62 -22.44 3.31
CA LYS A 40 -11.66 -21.55 2.73
C LYS A 40 -11.24 -20.08 2.71
N LEU A 41 -10.60 -19.60 3.80
CA LEU A 41 -10.08 -18.23 3.85
C LEU A 41 -8.98 -18.01 2.81
N LEU A 42 -8.05 -18.96 2.65
CA LEU A 42 -7.00 -18.88 1.63
C LEU A 42 -7.57 -18.91 0.21
N GLN A 43 -8.57 -19.77 -0.04
CA GLN A 43 -9.25 -19.81 -1.34
C GLN A 43 -9.94 -18.49 -1.65
N ALA A 44 -10.65 -17.91 -0.68
CA ALA A 44 -11.29 -16.60 -0.85
C ALA A 44 -10.26 -15.49 -1.07
N ALA A 45 -9.15 -15.50 -0.32
CA ALA A 45 -8.06 -14.54 -0.51
C ALA A 45 -7.42 -14.68 -1.89
N LYS A 46 -7.20 -15.92 -2.36
CA LYS A 46 -6.69 -16.19 -3.70
C LYS A 46 -7.62 -15.69 -4.79
N GLN A 47 -8.92 -15.97 -4.68
CA GLN A 47 -9.91 -15.49 -5.64
C GLN A 47 -9.95 -13.96 -5.70
N ASN A 48 -9.90 -13.28 -4.55
CA ASN A 48 -9.83 -11.83 -4.49
C ASN A 48 -8.53 -11.31 -5.13
N TYR A 49 -7.40 -11.95 -4.86
CA TYR A 49 -6.12 -11.61 -5.47
C TYR A 49 -6.15 -11.77 -6.99
N ASP A 50 -6.68 -12.88 -7.49
CA ASP A 50 -6.77 -13.16 -8.93
C ASP A 50 -7.66 -12.14 -9.65
N GLN A 51 -8.71 -11.61 -8.98
CA GLN A 51 -9.56 -10.53 -9.52
C GLN A 51 -8.85 -9.18 -9.57
N VAL A 52 -8.01 -8.88 -8.60
CA VAL A 52 -7.33 -7.57 -8.47
C VAL A 52 -5.98 -7.57 -9.21
N SER A 53 -5.31 -8.73 -9.28
CA SER A 53 -3.98 -8.89 -9.88
C SER A 53 -3.83 -8.24 -11.26
N PRO A 54 -4.79 -8.39 -12.21
CA PRO A 54 -4.69 -7.73 -13.51
C PRO A 54 -4.68 -6.19 -13.46
N ARG A 55 -5.08 -5.61 -12.33
CA ARG A 55 -5.16 -4.15 -12.12
C ARG A 55 -4.06 -3.61 -11.21
N LEU A 56 -3.22 -4.47 -10.64
CA LEU A 56 -2.15 -4.03 -9.73
C LEU A 56 -1.14 -3.11 -10.42
N TYR A 57 -0.90 -3.31 -11.73
CA TYR A 57 -0.02 -2.42 -12.48
C TYR A 57 -0.50 -0.96 -12.51
N LEU A 58 -1.82 -0.73 -12.46
CA LEU A 58 -2.38 0.62 -12.37
C LEU A 58 -2.02 1.29 -11.04
N LEU A 59 -1.99 0.51 -9.97
CA LEU A 59 -1.56 0.99 -8.65
C LEU A 59 -0.07 1.29 -8.63
N ASP A 60 0.76 0.41 -9.20
CA ASP A 60 2.21 0.63 -9.30
C ASP A 60 2.55 1.87 -10.14
N ASN A 61 1.74 2.18 -11.17
CA ASN A 61 1.89 3.40 -11.95
C ASN A 61 1.41 4.64 -11.17
N ALA A 62 0.31 4.53 -10.43
CA ALA A 62 -0.24 5.65 -9.68
C ALA A 62 0.59 6.00 -8.44
N ILE A 63 1.11 4.98 -7.75
CA ILE A 63 1.91 5.12 -6.53
C ILE A 63 3.15 4.23 -6.66
N PRO A 64 4.18 4.66 -7.37
CA PRO A 64 5.39 3.87 -7.60
C PRO A 64 6.17 3.63 -6.31
N LYS A 65 6.95 2.56 -6.29
CA LYS A 65 7.79 2.17 -5.13
C LYS A 65 8.97 3.09 -4.90
N THR A 66 9.41 3.78 -5.95
CA THR A 66 10.57 4.70 -5.90
C THR A 66 10.16 6.10 -6.32
N VAL A 67 10.76 7.09 -5.67
CA VAL A 67 10.58 8.48 -6.07
C VAL A 67 11.48 8.74 -7.27
N GLU A 68 10.93 8.66 -8.47
CA GLU A 68 11.65 8.99 -9.70
C GLU A 68 11.48 10.49 -10.01
N ILE A 69 12.13 11.35 -9.22
CA ILE A 69 12.02 12.81 -9.33
C ILE A 69 12.43 13.29 -10.71
N GLU A 70 13.52 12.74 -11.25
CA GLU A 70 14.03 13.14 -12.56
C GLU A 70 13.02 12.85 -13.68
N ASN A 71 12.41 11.67 -13.67
CA ASN A 71 11.38 11.31 -14.65
C ASN A 71 10.15 12.19 -14.52
N MET A 72 9.78 12.54 -13.29
CA MET A 72 8.65 13.40 -13.03
C MET A 72 8.92 14.85 -13.47
N ALA A 73 10.12 15.35 -13.19
CA ALA A 73 10.51 16.69 -13.67
C ALA A 73 10.43 16.77 -15.19
N LYS A 74 10.95 15.77 -15.90
CA LYS A 74 10.85 15.67 -17.37
C LYS A 74 9.40 15.61 -17.87
N GLN A 75 8.53 14.86 -17.17
CA GLN A 75 7.10 14.78 -17.52
C GLN A 75 6.40 16.13 -17.33
N LEU A 76 6.66 16.81 -16.22
CA LEU A 76 6.08 18.12 -15.93
C LEU A 76 6.59 19.18 -16.92
N GLU A 77 7.87 19.13 -17.26
CA GLU A 77 8.45 20.02 -18.27
C GLU A 77 7.86 19.78 -19.65
N ALA A 78 7.75 18.53 -20.09
CA ALA A 78 7.11 18.16 -21.35
C ALA A 78 5.65 18.65 -21.38
N LEU A 79 4.91 18.43 -20.29
CA LEU A 79 3.54 18.89 -20.16
C LEU A 79 3.43 20.43 -20.21
N ALA A 80 4.38 21.18 -19.62
CA ALA A 80 4.43 22.61 -19.70
C ALA A 80 4.65 23.07 -21.15
N VAL A 81 5.61 22.46 -21.86
CA VAL A 81 5.91 22.77 -23.25
C VAL A 81 4.71 22.47 -24.17
N GLU A 82 4.02 21.33 -23.99
CA GLU A 82 2.82 20.99 -24.74
C GLU A 82 1.70 22.03 -24.61
N ASN A 83 1.62 22.68 -23.44
CA ASN A 83 0.65 23.75 -23.17
C ASN A 83 1.18 25.18 -23.51
N GLY A 84 2.34 25.26 -24.17
CA GLY A 84 2.95 26.52 -24.56
C GLY A 84 3.47 27.34 -23.39
N LEU A 85 3.89 26.69 -22.32
CA LEU A 85 4.47 27.30 -21.13
C LEU A 85 5.98 27.03 -21.07
N ILE A 86 6.67 27.93 -20.37
CA ILE A 86 8.09 27.82 -20.06
C ILE A 86 8.24 27.49 -18.59
N THR A 87 8.98 26.45 -18.27
CA THR A 87 9.32 26.13 -16.88
C THR A 87 10.39 27.10 -16.38
N LEU A 88 10.09 27.82 -15.31
CA LEU A 88 10.97 28.81 -14.72
C LEU A 88 11.77 28.23 -13.55
N GLU A 89 11.13 27.41 -12.75
CA GLU A 89 11.72 26.85 -11.56
C GLU A 89 11.09 25.47 -11.29
N PHE A 90 11.93 24.52 -10.92
CA PHE A 90 11.52 23.25 -10.36
C PHE A 90 12.32 23.05 -9.08
N ARG A 91 11.65 22.92 -7.95
CA ARG A 91 12.27 22.76 -6.65
C ARG A 91 11.57 21.66 -5.85
N GLU A 92 12.37 20.81 -5.28
CA GLU A 92 11.96 19.88 -4.25
C GLU A 92 11.96 20.61 -2.90
N GLU A 93 10.86 20.56 -2.15
CA GLU A 93 10.73 21.27 -0.87
C GLU A 93 10.89 20.33 0.31
N ASN A 94 10.00 19.34 0.44
CA ASN A 94 10.00 18.47 1.59
C ASN A 94 9.77 17.00 1.19
N PHE A 95 10.44 16.12 1.89
CA PHE A 95 10.13 14.71 1.90
C PHE A 95 9.43 14.37 3.21
N TRP A 96 8.28 13.71 3.15
CA TRP A 96 7.51 13.35 4.33
C TRP A 96 7.08 11.89 4.29
N LEU A 97 6.99 11.29 5.48
CA LEU A 97 6.52 9.94 5.70
C LEU A 97 5.17 10.01 6.40
N LEU A 98 4.15 9.41 5.83
CA LEU A 98 2.93 9.16 6.58
C LEU A 98 3.27 8.14 7.67
N SER A 99 3.12 8.53 8.92
CA SER A 99 3.33 7.63 10.06
C SER A 99 2.51 6.37 9.88
N PRO A 100 3.10 5.19 10.16
CA PRO A 100 2.36 3.94 10.07
C PRO A 100 1.18 3.94 11.03
N PRO A 101 0.05 3.33 10.67
CA PRO A 101 -1.06 3.13 11.59
C PRO A 101 -0.60 2.32 12.81
N PRO A 102 -1.23 2.51 13.99
CA PRO A 102 -0.85 1.81 15.20
C PRO A 102 -0.89 0.28 15.01
N ALA A 103 0.05 -0.39 15.64
CA ALA A 103 0.41 -1.79 15.50
C ALA A 103 -0.77 -2.76 15.27
N GLY A 104 -0.70 -3.52 14.19
CA GLY A 104 -1.58 -4.67 13.95
C GLY A 104 -2.06 -4.88 12.51
N ASN A 105 -1.97 -3.90 11.63
CA ASN A 105 -2.36 -4.04 10.23
C ASN A 105 -1.17 -3.85 9.30
N ILE A 106 -1.22 -4.56 8.17
CA ILE A 106 -0.24 -4.51 7.07
C ILE A 106 0.11 -3.05 6.77
N GLN A 107 1.32 -2.67 7.15
CA GLN A 107 1.81 -1.30 7.02
C GLN A 107 2.24 -1.04 5.58
N ALA A 108 1.34 -0.52 4.78
CA ALA A 108 1.77 0.25 3.62
C ALA A 108 2.15 1.65 4.13
N SER A 109 3.44 1.90 4.34
CA SER A 109 3.91 3.25 4.59
C SER A 109 3.88 4.00 3.26
N VAL A 110 3.01 4.98 3.17
CA VAL A 110 3.00 5.93 2.05
C VAL A 110 3.92 7.07 2.43
N SER A 111 4.87 7.35 1.59
CA SER A 111 5.70 8.54 1.68
C SER A 111 5.33 9.51 0.55
N GLY A 112 5.67 10.75 0.71
CA GLY A 112 5.42 11.75 -0.30
C GLY A 112 6.54 12.77 -0.38
N ILE A 113 6.55 13.46 -1.50
CA ILE A 113 7.47 14.55 -1.76
C ILE A 113 6.69 15.76 -2.21
N ASP A 114 7.02 16.91 -1.63
CA ASP A 114 6.46 18.18 -2.02
C ASP A 114 7.38 18.84 -3.03
N ILE A 115 6.80 19.23 -4.15
CA ILE A 115 7.50 19.87 -5.26
C ILE A 115 6.85 21.22 -5.52
N LYS A 116 7.68 22.21 -5.78
CA LYS A 116 7.28 23.50 -6.28
C LYS A 116 7.70 23.66 -7.72
N ILE A 117 6.74 23.94 -8.58
CA ILE A 117 6.99 24.25 -9.99
C ILE A 117 6.47 25.64 -10.32
N SER A 118 7.27 26.43 -11.02
CA SER A 118 6.87 27.72 -11.54
C SER A 118 6.91 27.69 -13.06
N VAL A 119 5.81 28.07 -13.68
CA VAL A 119 5.66 28.12 -15.16
C VAL A 119 5.19 29.47 -15.61
N GLY A 120 5.70 29.91 -16.74
CA GLY A 120 5.34 31.21 -17.37
C GLY A 120 4.74 31.01 -18.74
N GLY A 121 3.70 31.79 -19.08
CA GLY A 121 3.05 31.70 -20.37
C GLY A 121 1.74 32.47 -20.45
N LYS A 122 0.85 32.05 -21.35
CA LYS A 122 -0.52 32.57 -21.46
C LYS A 122 -1.43 31.96 -20.41
N GLU A 123 -2.46 32.68 -20.00
CA GLU A 123 -3.44 32.19 -19.00
C GLU A 123 -4.11 30.89 -19.42
N ASP A 124 -4.52 30.77 -20.69
CA ASP A 124 -5.15 29.56 -21.22
C ASP A 124 -4.20 28.37 -21.16
N GLY A 125 -2.90 28.56 -21.40
CA GLY A 125 -1.88 27.53 -21.26
C GLY A 125 -1.75 27.06 -19.82
N ILE A 126 -1.75 27.97 -18.84
CA ILE A 126 -1.70 27.63 -17.41
C ILE A 126 -2.94 26.82 -17.00
N ARG A 127 -4.12 27.24 -17.45
CA ARG A 127 -5.39 26.54 -17.17
C ARG A 127 -5.38 25.10 -17.73
N SER A 128 -4.92 24.96 -18.98
CA SER A 128 -4.79 23.64 -19.63
C SER A 128 -3.74 22.77 -18.95
N PHE A 129 -2.63 23.35 -18.54
CA PHE A 129 -1.58 22.65 -17.80
C PHE A 129 -2.11 22.06 -16.48
N VAL A 130 -2.82 22.88 -15.68
CA VAL A 130 -3.44 22.40 -14.42
C VAL A 130 -4.43 21.26 -14.67
N GLY A 131 -5.31 21.42 -15.68
CA GLY A 131 -6.28 20.36 -16.02
C GLY A 131 -5.62 19.08 -16.56
N ASN A 132 -4.45 19.17 -17.18
CA ASN A 132 -3.70 18.02 -17.65
C ASN A 132 -2.87 17.36 -16.54
N LEU A 133 -2.47 18.10 -15.49
CA LEU A 133 -1.87 17.52 -14.28
C LEU A 133 -2.81 16.52 -13.60
N GLU A 134 -4.11 16.81 -13.57
CA GLU A 134 -5.11 15.91 -12.99
C GLU A 134 -5.30 14.61 -13.80
N LYS A 135 -4.88 14.60 -15.08
CA LYS A 135 -4.98 13.45 -15.99
C LYS A 135 -3.72 12.58 -16.00
N LEU A 136 -2.70 12.94 -15.25
CA LEU A 136 -1.50 12.13 -15.15
C LEU A 136 -1.84 10.74 -14.57
N SER A 137 -1.16 9.73 -15.05
CA SER A 137 -1.29 8.35 -14.53
C SER A 137 -0.81 8.21 -13.09
N ARG A 138 0.00 9.15 -12.63
CA ARG A 138 0.55 9.21 -11.28
C ARG A 138 -0.35 9.99 -10.34
N MET A 139 -0.49 9.52 -9.11
CA MET A 139 -1.25 10.23 -8.09
C MET A 139 -0.53 11.51 -7.67
N VAL A 140 -1.13 12.62 -8.02
CA VAL A 140 -0.64 13.98 -7.76
C VAL A 140 -1.70 14.75 -7.01
N LYS A 141 -1.31 15.45 -5.95
CA LYS A 141 -2.18 16.38 -5.22
C LYS A 141 -1.66 17.80 -5.42
N ILE A 142 -2.51 18.69 -5.86
CA ILE A 142 -2.19 20.11 -5.97
C ILE A 142 -2.57 20.77 -4.64
N ASP A 143 -1.57 21.26 -3.90
CA ASP A 143 -1.77 21.87 -2.58
C ASP A 143 -2.03 23.38 -2.68
N ALA A 144 -1.35 24.04 -3.60
CA ALA A 144 -1.50 25.47 -3.79
C ALA A 144 -1.24 25.87 -5.24
N ILE A 145 -1.97 26.87 -5.69
CA ILE A 145 -1.74 27.51 -6.99
C ILE A 145 -1.72 29.03 -6.76
N THR A 146 -0.63 29.66 -7.15
CA THR A 146 -0.50 31.12 -7.13
C THR A 146 -0.26 31.59 -8.54
N VAL A 147 -1.16 32.40 -9.06
CA VAL A 147 -1.05 33.00 -10.42
C VAL A 147 -0.81 34.50 -10.27
N ARG A 148 0.21 35.04 -10.98
CA ARG A 148 0.54 36.44 -10.98
C ARG A 148 0.74 36.96 -12.39
N ALA A 149 0.22 38.15 -12.65
CA ALA A 149 0.52 38.88 -13.89
C ALA A 149 1.94 39.47 -13.82
N VAL A 150 2.65 39.43 -14.95
CA VAL A 150 3.95 40.09 -15.09
C VAL A 150 3.71 41.52 -15.55
N PRO A 151 4.16 42.53 -14.78
CA PRO A 151 4.06 43.94 -15.17
C PRO A 151 4.78 44.19 -16.49
N GLU A 152 4.31 45.17 -17.25
CA GLU A 152 4.88 45.46 -18.57
C GLU A 152 6.37 45.88 -18.55
N ASN A 153 6.80 46.52 -17.48
CA ASN A 153 8.19 46.90 -17.26
C ASN A 153 9.14 45.71 -17.02
N GLU A 154 8.61 44.55 -16.59
CA GLU A 154 9.38 43.33 -16.36
C GLU A 154 9.34 42.35 -17.54
N ARG A 155 8.52 42.61 -18.57
CA ARG A 155 8.36 41.73 -19.75
C ARG A 155 9.60 41.62 -20.64
N ILE A 156 10.57 42.51 -20.47
CA ILE A 156 11.87 42.42 -21.14
C ILE A 156 12.65 41.21 -20.63
N GLU A 157 12.61 40.98 -19.32
CA GLU A 157 13.29 39.86 -18.68
C GLU A 157 12.44 38.58 -18.65
N ARG A 158 11.13 38.76 -18.65
CA ARG A 158 10.13 37.66 -18.58
C ARG A 158 9.13 37.82 -19.73
N PRO A 159 9.40 37.19 -20.90
CA PRO A 159 8.62 37.40 -22.12
C PRO A 159 7.26 36.69 -22.13
N PHE A 160 6.55 36.66 -21.00
CA PHE A 160 5.24 36.08 -20.85
C PHE A 160 4.35 36.98 -19.96
N PRO A 161 3.04 37.01 -20.23
CA PRO A 161 2.12 37.90 -19.53
C PRO A 161 1.79 37.44 -18.10
N VAL A 162 1.85 36.13 -17.83
CA VAL A 162 1.46 35.58 -16.56
C VAL A 162 2.42 34.43 -16.15
N TYR A 163 2.65 34.27 -14.88
CA TYR A 163 3.30 33.10 -14.36
C TYR A 163 2.48 32.47 -13.22
N ALA A 164 2.57 31.15 -13.10
CA ALA A 164 1.95 30.41 -12.06
C ALA A 164 2.99 29.62 -11.26
N THR A 165 2.83 29.59 -9.96
CA THR A 165 3.60 28.74 -9.04
C THR A 165 2.65 27.74 -8.42
N LEU A 166 2.97 26.46 -8.57
CA LEU A 166 2.18 25.35 -8.06
C LEU A 166 2.99 24.60 -6.99
N GLY A 167 2.35 24.35 -5.86
CA GLY A 167 2.81 23.39 -4.86
C GLY A 167 2.11 22.05 -5.11
N ILE A 168 2.87 21.00 -5.29
CA ILE A 168 2.39 19.69 -5.71
C ILE A 168 2.96 18.63 -4.76
N SER A 169 2.10 17.80 -4.16
CA SER A 169 2.52 16.63 -3.41
C SER A 169 2.37 15.37 -4.26
N MET A 170 3.40 14.56 -4.30
CA MET A 170 3.43 13.26 -4.97
C MET A 170 3.58 12.15 -3.95
N PHE A 171 2.98 10.99 -4.24
CA PHE A 171 2.93 9.85 -3.34
C PHE A 171 3.78 8.70 -3.87
N THR A 172 4.43 7.99 -2.94
CA THR A 172 5.18 6.76 -3.21
C THR A 172 4.81 5.70 -2.19
N SER A 173 4.69 4.45 -2.64
CA SER A 173 4.58 3.32 -1.75
C SER A 173 6.00 2.87 -1.40
N GLN A 174 6.52 3.23 -0.23
CA GLN A 174 7.65 2.45 0.26
C GLN A 174 7.14 1.02 0.48
N PRO A 175 7.82 0.00 -0.06
CA PRO A 175 7.58 -1.35 0.40
C PRO A 175 7.88 -1.30 1.89
N GLY A 176 6.84 -1.39 2.72
CA GLY A 176 7.05 -1.71 4.12
C GLY A 176 7.98 -2.91 4.08
N ILE A 177 9.03 -2.91 4.87
CA ILE A 177 9.76 -4.12 5.15
C ILE A 177 8.67 -5.04 5.67
N LEU A 178 8.13 -5.88 4.78
CA LEU A 178 7.37 -7.04 5.19
C LEU A 178 8.42 -7.84 5.95
N ASP A 179 8.50 -7.61 7.26
CA ASP A 179 9.06 -8.63 8.14
C ASP A 179 8.37 -9.90 7.69
N GLU A 180 9.16 -10.79 7.10
CA GLU A 180 8.67 -12.13 6.78
C GLU A 180 7.90 -12.57 8.01
N PRO A 181 6.63 -13.04 7.87
CA PRO A 181 5.86 -13.44 9.02
C PRO A 181 6.77 -14.41 9.77
N LYS A 182 7.30 -13.98 10.92
CA LYS A 182 8.00 -14.87 11.82
C LYS A 182 6.98 -15.96 12.13
N VAL A 183 7.12 -17.08 11.45
CA VAL A 183 6.42 -18.30 11.81
C VAL A 183 6.97 -18.63 13.19
N ILE A 184 6.28 -18.14 14.22
CA ILE A 184 6.51 -18.58 15.60
C ILE A 184 6.02 -20.01 15.62
N ILE A 185 6.92 -20.92 15.28
CA ILE A 185 6.76 -22.33 15.58
C ILE A 185 6.94 -22.36 17.10
N ASP A 186 5.82 -22.41 17.81
CA ASP A 186 5.82 -22.61 19.25
C ASP A 186 6.36 -24.02 19.54
N THR A 187 7.66 -24.07 19.78
CA THR A 187 8.41 -25.32 20.04
C THR A 187 8.17 -25.86 21.46
N LYS A 188 7.17 -25.31 22.19
CA LYS A 188 6.87 -25.69 23.57
C LYS A 188 6.12 -27.00 23.76
N GLU A 189 5.80 -27.72 22.68
CA GLU A 189 5.01 -28.98 22.79
C GLU A 189 5.87 -30.24 22.71
N LYS A 190 7.19 -30.15 22.88
CA LYS A 190 8.08 -31.33 22.79
C LYS A 190 8.58 -31.89 24.13
N ASP A 191 8.23 -31.29 25.27
CA ASP A 191 8.78 -31.71 26.56
C ASP A 191 7.72 -32.33 27.51
N GLN A 192 6.64 -32.87 26.98
CA GLN A 192 5.70 -33.68 27.75
C GLN A 192 5.33 -35.00 27.01
N ILE A 193 6.31 -35.90 26.94
CA ILE A 193 6.05 -37.34 26.76
C ILE A 193 6.84 -38.08 27.82
#